data_6c5884e89d42770894a7c27a1da23e5c
#
_entry.id   6c5884e89d42770894a7c27a1da23e5c
#
_cell.length_a   1.000
_cell.length_b   1.000
_cell.length_c   1.000
_cell.angle_alpha   90.00
_cell.angle_beta   90.00
_cell.angle_gamma   90.00
#
_symmetry.space_group_name_H-M   'P 1'
#
loop_
_entity.id
_entity.type
_entity.pdbx_description
1 polymer ?
#
loop_
_entity_poly.entity_id
_entity_poly.type
_entity_poly.pdbx_seq_one_letter_code
_entity_poly.pdbx_strand_id
1 'polypeptide(L)'
;MELWKKCRIGILFLAMLCLITGCSPVDWKTAADTITEQASKEIKKPEEVESISTEAYAYQTLDEQTKKVYDEVLDAILKNKESVAVSTTEREVLDNAYNAVNADYGGLFWVSGYMYTQHSRGDNIIGMDFSPSYTMEQSKREEIQAQIDSRVEELLTGIPTEASDYEKVKYVFETLIEQVDYNPDAENNQNIISVFLNGETVCQGYACATQYLLRLLNIQCTIVTGKADGDAHAWNLVRMD
;
A
#
# COMPACT_ATOMS: atom_id res chain seq x y z
N MET A 1 -15.66 28.30 17.01
CA MET A 1 -16.93 29.03 17.15
C MET A 1 -17.03 30.25 16.21
N GLU A 2 -15.93 30.79 15.72
CA GLU A 2 -15.95 31.96 14.79
C GLU A 2 -16.17 31.60 13.30
N LEU A 3 -15.75 30.45 12.83
CA LEU A 3 -15.95 30.04 11.43
C LEU A 3 -17.43 29.82 11.06
N TRP A 4 -18.22 29.38 12.01
CA TRP A 4 -19.66 29.13 11.80
C TRP A 4 -20.48 30.42 11.64
N LYS A 5 -20.02 31.53 12.23
CA LYS A 5 -20.67 32.85 12.07
C LYS A 5 -20.42 33.46 10.70
N LYS A 6 -19.26 33.22 10.09
CA LYS A 6 -18.92 33.76 8.76
C LYS A 6 -19.69 33.05 7.63
N CYS A 7 -20.00 31.77 7.77
CA CYS A 7 -20.79 31.02 6.78
C CYS A 7 -22.28 31.46 6.77
N ARG A 8 -22.85 31.81 7.93
CA ARG A 8 -24.25 32.28 8.01
C ARG A 8 -24.47 33.68 7.42
N ILE A 9 -23.47 34.54 7.51
CA ILE A 9 -23.54 35.92 6.94
C ILE A 9 -23.45 35.89 5.41
N GLY A 10 -22.66 34.96 4.83
CA GLY A 10 -22.56 34.78 3.38
C GLY A 10 -23.86 34.30 2.73
N ILE A 11 -24.59 33.41 3.38
CA ILE A 11 -25.87 32.88 2.89
C ILE A 11 -26.98 33.94 2.95
N LEU A 12 -26.99 34.82 3.98
CA LEU A 12 -27.96 35.91 4.10
C LEU A 12 -27.71 37.01 3.04
N PHE A 13 -26.47 37.30 2.65
CA PHE A 13 -26.16 38.26 1.61
C PHE A 13 -26.54 37.78 0.21
N LEU A 14 -26.41 36.48 -0.08
CA LEU A 14 -26.82 35.88 -1.36
C LEU A 14 -28.34 35.90 -1.51
N ALA A 15 -29.08 35.61 -0.43
CA ALA A 15 -30.55 35.64 -0.43
C ALA A 15 -31.09 37.09 -0.62
N MET A 16 -30.39 38.10 -0.14
CA MET A 16 -30.82 39.51 -0.27
C MET A 16 -30.54 40.08 -1.68
N LEU A 17 -29.55 39.54 -2.40
CA LEU A 17 -29.27 39.96 -3.79
C LEU A 17 -30.29 39.42 -4.79
N CYS A 18 -30.90 38.26 -4.52
CA CYS A 18 -31.92 37.67 -5.37
C CYS A 18 -33.28 38.39 -5.33
N LEU A 19 -33.55 39.17 -4.28
CA LEU A 19 -34.81 39.97 -4.15
C LEU A 19 -34.83 41.23 -5.05
N ILE A 20 -33.70 41.64 -5.61
CA ILE A 20 -33.59 42.88 -6.41
C ILE A 20 -33.68 42.60 -7.92
N THR A 21 -33.51 41.35 -8.37
CA THR A 21 -33.36 40.98 -9.80
C THR A 21 -34.59 40.28 -10.41
N GLY A 22 -35.67 40.10 -9.68
CA GLY A 22 -36.91 39.50 -10.23
C GLY A 22 -36.78 38.03 -10.65
N CYS A 23 -35.77 37.31 -10.19
CA CYS A 23 -35.66 35.86 -10.41
C CYS A 23 -36.71 35.12 -9.58
N SER A 24 -37.40 34.16 -10.21
CA SER A 24 -38.27 33.22 -9.54
C SER A 24 -37.56 32.55 -8.35
N PRO A 25 -38.29 32.24 -7.25
CA PRO A 25 -37.68 31.60 -6.09
C PRO A 25 -36.98 30.31 -6.52
N VAL A 26 -35.67 30.26 -6.31
CA VAL A 26 -34.88 29.04 -6.54
C VAL A 26 -35.46 27.97 -5.61
N ASP A 27 -36.00 26.92 -6.19
CA ASP A 27 -36.45 25.75 -5.41
C ASP A 27 -35.20 25.12 -4.79
N TRP A 28 -34.93 25.48 -3.53
CA TRP A 28 -33.75 25.00 -2.78
C TRP A 28 -33.75 23.46 -2.64
N LYS A 29 -34.91 22.80 -2.74
CA LYS A 29 -34.99 21.34 -2.80
C LYS A 29 -34.33 20.82 -4.08
N THR A 30 -34.73 21.37 -5.23
CA THR A 30 -34.13 20.96 -6.52
C THR A 30 -32.65 21.29 -6.57
N ALA A 31 -32.20 22.41 -6.00
CA ALA A 31 -30.77 22.75 -5.88
C ALA A 31 -30.02 21.78 -4.94
N ALA A 32 -30.61 21.42 -3.79
CA ALA A 32 -30.05 20.46 -2.87
C ALA A 32 -29.99 19.04 -3.48
N ASP A 33 -31.04 18.62 -4.18
CA ASP A 33 -31.09 17.33 -4.88
C ASP A 33 -30.05 17.28 -6.03
N THR A 34 -29.88 18.37 -6.78
CA THR A 34 -28.87 18.48 -7.84
C THR A 34 -27.44 18.44 -7.28
N ILE A 35 -27.17 19.15 -6.18
CA ILE A 35 -25.86 19.11 -5.51
C ILE A 35 -25.58 17.69 -4.94
N THR A 36 -26.60 17.05 -4.36
CA THR A 36 -26.47 15.69 -3.83
C THR A 36 -26.28 14.67 -4.95
N GLU A 37 -26.94 14.85 -6.08
CA GLU A 37 -26.79 14.00 -7.26
C GLU A 37 -25.43 14.23 -7.95
N GLN A 38 -24.92 15.46 -8.04
CA GLN A 38 -23.58 15.76 -8.53
C GLN A 38 -22.51 15.20 -7.62
N ALA A 39 -22.62 15.39 -6.29
CA ALA A 39 -21.70 14.81 -5.32
C ALA A 39 -21.68 13.28 -5.40
N SER A 40 -22.81 12.64 -5.66
CA SER A 40 -22.87 11.18 -5.86
C SER A 40 -22.32 10.70 -7.22
N LYS A 41 -22.21 11.58 -8.20
CA LYS A 41 -21.57 11.28 -9.51
C LYS A 41 -20.05 11.39 -9.45
N GLU A 42 -19.50 12.08 -8.46
CA GLU A 42 -18.04 12.23 -8.29
C GLU A 42 -17.40 11.11 -7.48
N ILE A 43 -18.17 10.29 -6.78
CA ILE A 43 -17.61 9.12 -6.07
C ILE A 43 -17.18 8.10 -7.13
N LYS A 44 -15.87 7.96 -7.27
CA LYS A 44 -15.27 6.96 -8.16
C LYS A 44 -15.71 5.55 -7.71
N LYS A 45 -15.99 4.69 -8.68
CA LYS A 45 -16.18 3.26 -8.42
C LYS A 45 -14.82 2.56 -8.48
N PRO A 46 -14.63 1.50 -7.69
CA PRO A 46 -13.46 0.65 -7.84
C PRO A 46 -13.32 0.13 -9.26
N GLU A 47 -12.09 0.14 -9.79
CA GLU A 47 -11.76 -0.46 -11.07
C GLU A 47 -11.62 -1.98 -10.91
N GLU A 48 -11.98 -2.76 -11.93
CA GLU A 48 -11.64 -4.19 -11.96
C GLU A 48 -10.13 -4.34 -12.16
N VAL A 49 -9.49 -5.08 -11.29
CA VAL A 49 -8.05 -5.35 -11.31
C VAL A 49 -7.85 -6.87 -11.41
N GLU A 50 -6.96 -7.28 -12.32
CA GLU A 50 -6.55 -8.68 -12.44
C GLU A 50 -5.59 -9.03 -11.30
N SER A 51 -5.84 -10.15 -10.61
CA SER A 51 -4.96 -10.63 -9.55
C SER A 51 -3.67 -11.21 -10.13
N ILE A 52 -2.54 -10.73 -9.62
CA ILE A 52 -1.20 -11.22 -9.93
C ILE A 52 -0.56 -11.98 -8.76
N SER A 53 -1.30 -12.19 -7.69
CA SER A 53 -0.80 -12.68 -6.40
C SER A 53 -1.40 -14.00 -5.97
N THR A 54 -2.06 -14.74 -6.86
CA THR A 54 -2.81 -15.97 -6.55
C THR A 54 -2.00 -17.03 -5.81
N GLU A 55 -0.69 -17.09 -6.01
CA GLU A 55 0.22 -18.01 -5.34
C GLU A 55 0.86 -17.45 -4.07
N ALA A 56 0.63 -16.15 -3.74
CA ALA A 56 1.20 -15.55 -2.55
C ALA A 56 0.51 -16.04 -1.27
N TYR A 57 1.29 -16.33 -0.23
CA TYR A 57 0.78 -16.98 0.98
C TYR A 57 -0.24 -16.13 1.73
N ALA A 58 0.08 -14.87 2.01
CA ALA A 58 -0.85 -14.01 2.74
C ALA A 58 -2.14 -13.78 1.95
N TYR A 59 -2.05 -13.57 0.63
CA TYR A 59 -3.21 -13.49 -0.26
C TYR A 59 -4.12 -14.72 -0.13
N GLN A 60 -3.56 -15.93 -0.15
CA GLN A 60 -4.33 -17.18 -0.07
C GLN A 60 -5.11 -17.33 1.24
N THR A 61 -4.67 -16.69 2.33
CA THR A 61 -5.35 -16.76 3.64
C THR A 61 -6.52 -15.78 3.78
N LEU A 62 -6.70 -14.85 2.84
CA LEU A 62 -7.74 -13.84 2.88
C LEU A 62 -9.10 -14.39 2.40
N ASP A 63 -10.20 -13.79 2.89
CA ASP A 63 -11.52 -13.96 2.28
C ASP A 63 -11.62 -13.24 0.92
N GLU A 64 -12.65 -13.56 0.14
CA GLU A 64 -12.80 -13.05 -1.23
C GLU A 64 -12.97 -11.52 -1.32
N GLN A 65 -13.59 -10.90 -0.32
CA GLN A 65 -13.70 -9.44 -0.27
C GLN A 65 -12.34 -8.80 -0.03
N THR A 66 -11.59 -9.32 0.92
CA THR A 66 -10.26 -8.81 1.27
C THR A 66 -9.26 -9.07 0.15
N LYS A 67 -9.34 -10.20 -0.58
CA LYS A 67 -8.53 -10.46 -1.78
C LYS A 67 -8.76 -9.41 -2.86
N LYS A 68 -10.00 -9.03 -3.12
CA LYS A 68 -10.31 -7.99 -4.10
C LYS A 68 -9.67 -6.66 -3.73
N VAL A 69 -9.77 -6.27 -2.46
CA VAL A 69 -9.14 -5.04 -1.95
C VAL A 69 -7.61 -5.14 -1.98
N TYR A 70 -7.04 -6.31 -1.71
CA TYR A 70 -5.61 -6.57 -1.85
C TYR A 70 -5.12 -6.29 -3.28
N ASP A 71 -5.82 -6.82 -4.29
CA ASP A 71 -5.46 -6.59 -5.69
C ASP A 71 -5.55 -5.10 -6.07
N GLU A 72 -6.59 -4.39 -5.62
CA GLU A 72 -6.76 -2.95 -5.83
C GLU A 72 -5.64 -2.12 -5.18
N VAL A 73 -5.25 -2.47 -3.94
CA VAL A 73 -4.15 -1.85 -3.18
C VAL A 73 -2.82 -2.10 -3.88
N LEU A 74 -2.52 -3.34 -4.23
CA LEU A 74 -1.27 -3.71 -4.90
C LEU A 74 -1.15 -3.02 -6.26
N ASP A 75 -2.20 -3.03 -7.08
CA ASP A 75 -2.23 -2.35 -8.37
C ASP A 75 -1.99 -0.84 -8.24
N ALA A 76 -2.62 -0.21 -7.24
CA ALA A 76 -2.41 1.21 -6.97
C ALA A 76 -0.94 1.53 -6.64
N ILE A 77 -0.31 0.71 -5.79
CA ILE A 77 1.09 0.87 -5.39
C ILE A 77 2.03 0.64 -6.59
N LEU A 78 1.85 -0.45 -7.33
CA LEU A 78 2.73 -0.80 -8.45
C LEU A 78 2.65 0.21 -9.59
N LYS A 79 1.45 0.75 -9.87
CA LYS A 79 1.21 1.77 -10.90
C LYS A 79 1.41 3.21 -10.41
N ASN A 80 1.89 3.40 -9.19
CA ASN A 80 2.14 4.71 -8.58
C ASN A 80 0.92 5.65 -8.62
N LYS A 81 -0.28 5.10 -8.37
CA LYS A 81 -1.52 5.89 -8.35
C LYS A 81 -1.58 6.72 -7.07
N GLU A 82 -2.03 7.97 -7.17
CA GLU A 82 -2.17 8.86 -5.99
C GLU A 82 -3.33 8.44 -5.08
N SER A 83 -4.44 8.02 -5.67
CA SER A 83 -5.63 7.59 -4.95
C SER A 83 -6.53 6.73 -5.84
N VAL A 84 -7.10 5.69 -5.27
CA VAL A 84 -8.06 4.79 -5.95
C VAL A 84 -9.24 4.49 -5.04
N ALA A 85 -10.43 4.37 -5.64
CA ALA A 85 -11.58 3.81 -4.93
C ALA A 85 -11.34 2.31 -4.69
N VAL A 86 -11.68 1.81 -3.50
CA VAL A 86 -11.56 0.40 -3.13
C VAL A 86 -12.92 -0.24 -2.87
N SER A 87 -13.00 -1.56 -3.10
CA SER A 87 -14.23 -2.35 -3.02
C SER A 87 -14.66 -2.67 -1.58
N THR A 88 -14.41 -1.75 -0.65
CA THR A 88 -14.86 -1.85 0.75
C THR A 88 -15.23 -0.50 1.32
N THR A 89 -16.05 -0.51 2.36
CA THR A 89 -16.34 0.64 3.24
C THR A 89 -15.81 0.40 4.66
N GLU A 90 -15.23 -0.77 4.90
CA GLU A 90 -14.75 -1.23 6.19
C GLU A 90 -13.24 -1.04 6.28
N ARG A 91 -12.82 -0.25 7.27
CA ARG A 91 -11.40 0.01 7.50
C ARG A 91 -10.60 -1.27 7.78
N GLU A 92 -11.17 -2.20 8.54
CA GLU A 92 -10.51 -3.46 8.90
C GLU A 92 -10.17 -4.30 7.67
N VAL A 93 -11.05 -4.34 6.67
CA VAL A 93 -10.81 -5.03 5.39
C VAL A 93 -9.63 -4.37 4.65
N LEU A 94 -9.59 -3.03 4.61
CA LEU A 94 -8.48 -2.30 3.99
C LEU A 94 -7.16 -2.51 4.74
N ASP A 95 -7.17 -2.44 6.08
CA ASP A 95 -5.99 -2.69 6.92
C ASP A 95 -5.44 -4.11 6.69
N ASN A 96 -6.32 -5.12 6.65
CA ASN A 96 -5.93 -6.52 6.40
C ASN A 96 -5.35 -6.72 5.00
N ALA A 97 -5.97 -6.11 3.97
CA ALA A 97 -5.49 -6.16 2.60
C ALA A 97 -4.09 -5.52 2.46
N TYR A 98 -3.90 -4.32 3.01
CA TYR A 98 -2.61 -3.63 2.98
C TYR A 98 -1.51 -4.40 3.73
N ASN A 99 -1.83 -4.96 4.90
CA ASN A 99 -0.88 -5.78 5.66
C ASN A 99 -0.48 -7.04 4.91
N ALA A 100 -1.43 -7.69 4.24
CA ALA A 100 -1.15 -8.86 3.42
C ALA A 100 -0.27 -8.52 2.19
N VAL A 101 -0.51 -7.37 1.54
CA VAL A 101 0.37 -6.87 0.46
C VAL A 101 1.80 -6.70 0.97
N ASN A 102 2.00 -6.07 2.13
CA ASN A 102 3.35 -5.89 2.69
C ASN A 102 4.00 -7.22 3.10
N ALA A 103 3.22 -8.22 3.54
CA ALA A 103 3.73 -9.54 3.89
C ALA A 103 4.23 -10.30 2.64
N ASP A 104 3.55 -10.16 1.51
CA ASP A 104 3.86 -10.86 0.27
C ASP A 104 4.84 -10.12 -0.66
N TYR A 105 5.06 -8.79 -0.43
CA TYR A 105 5.87 -7.93 -1.29
C TYR A 105 6.89 -7.11 -0.50
N GLY A 106 7.92 -7.76 0.02
CA GLY A 106 9.02 -7.11 0.77
C GLY A 106 9.82 -6.06 -0.02
N GLY A 107 9.66 -6.03 -1.35
CA GLY A 107 10.33 -5.10 -2.24
C GLY A 107 9.70 -3.72 -2.37
N LEU A 108 8.61 -3.39 -1.67
CA LEU A 108 7.89 -2.11 -1.78
C LEU A 108 8.57 -0.98 -1.00
N PHE A 109 9.85 -0.74 -1.24
CA PHE A 109 10.71 0.20 -0.48
C PHE A 109 10.31 1.67 -0.61
N TRP A 110 9.46 2.02 -1.56
CA TRP A 110 9.01 3.39 -1.82
C TRP A 110 7.68 3.75 -1.15
N VAL A 111 7.11 2.84 -0.35
CA VAL A 111 5.83 3.03 0.35
C VAL A 111 6.05 2.94 1.85
N SER A 112 5.62 3.96 2.60
CA SER A 112 5.74 4.01 4.06
C SER A 112 4.42 3.74 4.79
N GLY A 113 3.31 3.69 4.08
CA GLY A 113 1.99 3.53 4.66
C GLY A 113 0.90 3.98 3.68
N TYR A 114 -0.27 4.30 4.22
CA TYR A 114 -1.36 4.81 3.42
C TYR A 114 -2.27 5.75 4.20
N MET A 115 -3.04 6.55 3.48
CA MET A 115 -4.21 7.27 3.96
C MET A 115 -5.47 6.71 3.30
N TYR A 116 -6.62 6.92 3.92
CA TYR A 116 -7.90 6.59 3.31
C TYR A 116 -8.91 7.73 3.51
N THR A 117 -9.86 7.83 2.59
CA THR A 117 -10.97 8.77 2.67
C THR A 117 -12.28 7.99 2.62
N GLN A 118 -13.16 8.21 3.59
CA GLN A 118 -14.51 7.62 3.58
C GLN A 118 -15.50 8.63 3.01
N HIS A 119 -16.31 8.20 2.06
CA HIS A 119 -17.40 8.96 1.47
C HIS A 119 -18.72 8.59 2.16
N SER A 120 -19.44 9.59 2.66
CA SER A 120 -20.68 9.37 3.40
C SER A 120 -21.85 10.10 2.75
N ARG A 121 -23.04 9.47 2.83
CA ARG A 121 -24.31 10.11 2.53
C ARG A 121 -25.20 10.00 3.77
N GLY A 122 -25.41 11.13 4.47
CA GLY A 122 -26.01 11.12 5.81
C GLY A 122 -25.10 10.33 6.77
N ASP A 123 -25.66 9.39 7.48
CA ASP A 123 -24.93 8.54 8.43
C ASP A 123 -24.33 7.27 7.81
N ASN A 124 -24.55 7.04 6.51
CA ASN A 124 -24.06 5.85 5.82
C ASN A 124 -22.75 6.11 5.08
N ILE A 125 -21.74 5.28 5.30
CA ILE A 125 -20.54 5.23 4.47
C ILE A 125 -20.89 4.51 3.18
N ILE A 126 -20.60 5.13 2.03
CA ILE A 126 -21.01 4.66 0.69
C ILE A 126 -19.83 4.42 -0.24
N GLY A 127 -18.61 4.67 0.21
CA GLY A 127 -17.38 4.43 -0.54
C GLY A 127 -16.14 4.73 0.29
N MET A 128 -15.01 4.24 -0.18
CA MET A 128 -13.69 4.49 0.42
C MET A 128 -12.63 4.62 -0.66
N ASP A 129 -11.74 5.58 -0.50
CA ASP A 129 -10.53 5.72 -1.33
C ASP A 129 -9.31 5.34 -0.52
N PHE A 130 -8.39 4.63 -1.16
CA PHE A 130 -7.06 4.30 -0.67
C PHE A 130 -6.02 5.21 -1.36
N SER A 131 -5.11 5.79 -0.59
CA SER A 131 -4.04 6.66 -1.06
C SER A 131 -2.70 6.21 -0.48
N PRO A 132 -1.83 5.56 -1.26
CA PRO A 132 -0.50 5.16 -0.79
C PRO A 132 0.33 6.37 -0.37
N SER A 133 1.12 6.22 0.69
CA SER A 133 2.09 7.24 1.13
C SER A 133 3.46 6.93 0.54
N TYR A 134 3.79 7.59 -0.56
CA TYR A 134 5.08 7.41 -1.22
C TYR A 134 6.18 8.21 -0.52
N THR A 135 7.37 7.61 -0.37
CA THR A 135 8.54 8.23 0.25
C THR A 135 9.43 8.97 -0.73
N MET A 136 9.19 8.78 -2.04
CA MET A 136 9.99 9.36 -3.12
C MET A 136 9.19 9.49 -4.41
N GLU A 137 9.68 10.34 -5.30
CA GLU A 137 9.16 10.47 -6.66
C GLU A 137 9.45 9.22 -7.50
N GLN A 138 8.59 8.96 -8.51
CA GLN A 138 8.70 7.78 -9.38
C GLN A 138 10.07 7.66 -10.06
N SER A 139 10.62 8.76 -10.57
CA SER A 139 11.95 8.76 -11.22
C SER A 139 13.07 8.32 -10.28
N LYS A 140 12.99 8.73 -8.99
CA LYS A 140 13.97 8.31 -7.98
C LYS A 140 13.80 6.84 -7.60
N ARG A 141 12.55 6.36 -7.51
CA ARG A 141 12.25 4.95 -7.32
C ARG A 141 12.86 4.09 -8.42
N GLU A 142 12.68 4.49 -9.70
CA GLU A 142 13.22 3.77 -10.87
C GLU A 142 14.76 3.72 -10.85
N GLU A 143 15.42 4.82 -10.47
CA GLU A 143 16.86 4.87 -10.29
C GLU A 143 17.36 3.89 -9.21
N ILE A 144 16.70 3.91 -8.03
CA ILE A 144 17.05 3.01 -6.92
C ILE A 144 16.76 1.55 -7.28
N GLN A 145 15.62 1.28 -7.94
CA GLN A 145 15.26 -0.06 -8.39
C GLN A 145 16.34 -0.63 -9.32
N ALA A 146 16.81 0.16 -10.29
CA ALA A 146 17.89 -0.29 -11.19
C ALA A 146 19.18 -0.65 -10.46
N GLN A 147 19.54 0.08 -9.39
CA GLN A 147 20.70 -0.25 -8.55
C GLN A 147 20.46 -1.54 -7.77
N ILE A 148 19.26 -1.71 -7.19
CA ILE A 148 18.87 -2.94 -6.48
C ILE A 148 18.90 -4.13 -7.44
N ASP A 149 18.33 -4.00 -8.65
CA ASP A 149 18.30 -5.07 -9.64
C ASP A 149 19.70 -5.53 -10.03
N SER A 150 20.62 -4.58 -10.28
CA SER A 150 22.02 -4.89 -10.57
C SER A 150 22.70 -5.64 -9.42
N ARG A 151 22.46 -5.20 -8.17
CA ARG A 151 23.01 -5.87 -6.99
C ARG A 151 22.44 -7.26 -6.78
N VAL A 152 21.14 -7.42 -6.97
CA VAL A 152 20.44 -8.70 -6.86
C VAL A 152 20.91 -9.69 -7.93
N GLU A 153 21.09 -9.25 -9.16
CA GLU A 153 21.67 -10.08 -10.23
C GLU A 153 23.06 -10.60 -9.84
N GLU A 154 23.93 -9.73 -9.31
CA GLU A 154 25.25 -10.12 -8.80
C GLU A 154 25.14 -11.16 -7.67
N LEU A 155 24.27 -10.93 -6.68
CA LEU A 155 24.07 -11.83 -5.54
C LEU A 155 23.57 -13.22 -5.96
N LEU A 156 22.70 -13.29 -6.94
CA LEU A 156 22.08 -14.55 -7.39
C LEU A 156 22.95 -15.34 -8.39
N THR A 157 24.04 -14.77 -8.91
CA THR A 157 24.93 -15.43 -9.88
C THR A 157 25.53 -16.72 -9.33
N GLY A 158 25.70 -16.86 -8.02
CA GLY A 158 26.29 -18.04 -7.37
C GLY A 158 25.35 -19.23 -7.21
N ILE A 159 24.04 -19.09 -7.56
CA ILE A 159 23.07 -20.19 -7.42
C ILE A 159 23.18 -21.14 -8.61
N PRO A 160 23.42 -22.46 -8.38
CA PRO A 160 23.42 -23.44 -9.46
C PRO A 160 22.05 -23.53 -10.13
N THR A 161 22.02 -23.74 -11.46
CA THR A 161 20.78 -23.82 -12.25
C THR A 161 19.83 -24.91 -11.75
N GLU A 162 20.38 -26.04 -11.29
CA GLU A 162 19.61 -27.20 -10.83
C GLU A 162 19.49 -27.25 -9.28
N ALA A 163 19.72 -26.12 -8.59
CA ALA A 163 19.63 -26.08 -7.14
C ALA A 163 18.19 -26.39 -6.69
N SER A 164 18.03 -27.25 -5.70
CA SER A 164 16.77 -27.51 -5.00
C SER A 164 16.29 -26.26 -4.25
N ASP A 165 15.03 -26.22 -3.86
CA ASP A 165 14.48 -25.10 -3.08
C ASP A 165 15.23 -24.92 -1.77
N TYR A 166 15.59 -26.01 -1.09
CA TYR A 166 16.40 -25.95 0.12
C TYR A 166 17.77 -25.30 -0.13
N GLU A 167 18.46 -25.66 -1.22
CA GLU A 167 19.78 -25.09 -1.56
C GLU A 167 19.67 -23.61 -1.91
N LYS A 168 18.61 -23.19 -2.61
CA LYS A 168 18.33 -21.78 -2.90
C LYS A 168 18.05 -20.98 -1.63
N VAL A 169 17.18 -21.49 -0.75
CA VAL A 169 16.87 -20.85 0.54
C VAL A 169 18.12 -20.71 1.41
N LYS A 170 18.91 -21.81 1.51
CA LYS A 170 20.17 -21.80 2.24
C LYS A 170 21.16 -20.78 1.67
N TYR A 171 21.30 -20.73 0.34
CA TYR A 171 22.17 -19.77 -0.33
C TYR A 171 21.75 -18.31 -0.03
N VAL A 172 20.48 -17.99 -0.16
CA VAL A 172 19.95 -16.65 0.16
C VAL A 172 20.23 -16.29 1.62
N PHE A 173 19.99 -17.21 2.55
CA PHE A 173 20.26 -16.99 3.97
C PHE A 173 21.74 -16.73 4.22
N GLU A 174 22.64 -17.61 3.75
CA GLU A 174 24.09 -17.49 3.93
C GLU A 174 24.61 -16.19 3.30
N THR A 175 24.17 -15.86 2.07
CA THR A 175 24.57 -14.61 1.39
C THR A 175 24.17 -13.38 2.19
N LEU A 176 22.96 -13.32 2.72
CA LEU A 176 22.51 -12.16 3.49
C LEU A 176 23.27 -12.02 4.80
N ILE A 177 23.50 -13.11 5.56
CA ILE A 177 24.23 -13.01 6.85
C ILE A 177 25.73 -12.73 6.66
N GLU A 178 26.34 -13.08 5.50
CA GLU A 178 27.74 -12.82 5.21
C GLU A 178 27.98 -11.40 4.70
N GLN A 179 26.99 -10.77 4.06
CA GLN A 179 27.18 -9.51 3.35
C GLN A 179 26.45 -8.31 3.97
N VAL A 180 25.63 -8.56 5.00
CA VAL A 180 24.78 -7.50 5.60
C VAL A 180 24.95 -7.52 7.11
N ASP A 181 25.35 -6.39 7.67
CA ASP A 181 25.51 -6.20 9.10
C ASP A 181 24.18 -5.82 9.80
N TYR A 182 24.00 -6.26 11.05
CA TYR A 182 22.87 -5.83 11.85
C TYR A 182 23.16 -4.48 12.50
N ASN A 183 22.48 -3.42 12.03
CA ASN A 183 22.65 -2.06 12.54
C ASN A 183 21.29 -1.36 12.74
N PRO A 184 20.87 -1.14 14.02
CA PRO A 184 19.64 -0.40 14.33
C PRO A 184 19.65 1.06 13.88
N ASP A 185 20.81 1.66 13.72
CA ASP A 185 20.98 3.06 13.34
C ASP A 185 21.14 3.25 11.83
N ALA A 186 21.09 2.16 11.03
CA ALA A 186 21.23 2.24 9.58
C ALA A 186 20.08 3.03 8.95
N GLU A 187 20.41 3.84 7.96
CA GLU A 187 19.42 4.56 7.15
C GLU A 187 18.57 3.57 6.33
N ASN A 188 17.26 3.77 6.24
CA ASN A 188 16.31 2.89 5.55
C ASN A 188 16.29 1.44 6.08
N ASN A 189 16.66 1.19 7.32
CA ASN A 189 16.86 -0.13 7.92
C ASN A 189 15.61 -1.03 7.95
N GLN A 190 14.41 -0.51 7.59
CA GLN A 190 13.16 -1.26 7.53
C GLN A 190 12.83 -1.83 6.14
N ASN A 191 13.66 -1.57 5.13
CA ASN A 191 13.40 -1.97 3.75
C ASN A 191 14.67 -2.43 3.00
N ILE A 192 14.49 -2.89 1.77
CA ILE A 192 15.56 -3.51 0.98
C ILE A 192 16.65 -2.56 0.49
N ILE A 193 16.47 -1.23 0.56
CA ILE A 193 17.52 -0.27 0.20
C ILE A 193 18.74 -0.48 1.10
N SER A 194 18.52 -0.55 2.42
CA SER A 194 19.58 -0.72 3.40
C SER A 194 20.36 -2.03 3.19
N VAL A 195 19.64 -3.10 2.85
CA VAL A 195 20.22 -4.41 2.59
C VAL A 195 21.11 -4.41 1.34
N PHE A 196 20.53 -4.01 0.21
CA PHE A 196 21.21 -4.19 -1.08
C PHE A 196 22.19 -3.07 -1.43
N LEU A 197 21.94 -1.85 -0.94
CA LEU A 197 22.79 -0.70 -1.29
C LEU A 197 23.73 -0.25 -0.18
N ASN A 198 23.36 -0.49 1.10
CA ASN A 198 24.17 -0.04 2.23
C ASN A 198 24.90 -1.21 2.94
N GLY A 199 24.43 -2.44 2.82
CA GLY A 199 25.00 -3.62 3.46
C GLY A 199 24.76 -3.68 4.98
N GLU A 200 23.75 -2.99 5.49
CA GLU A 200 23.40 -2.97 6.92
C GLU A 200 21.90 -2.77 7.12
N THR A 201 21.29 -3.46 8.08
CA THR A 201 19.84 -3.42 8.30
C THR A 201 19.43 -3.95 9.68
N VAL A 202 18.14 -4.08 9.92
CA VAL A 202 17.52 -4.76 11.07
C VAL A 202 16.64 -5.93 10.62
N CYS A 203 15.99 -6.61 11.57
CA CYS A 203 15.15 -7.78 11.31
C CYS A 203 14.14 -7.59 10.16
N GLN A 204 13.48 -6.42 10.10
CA GLN A 204 12.51 -6.12 9.05
C GLN A 204 13.17 -6.07 7.66
N GLY A 205 14.31 -5.40 7.51
CA GLY A 205 15.01 -5.35 6.22
C GLY A 205 15.51 -6.72 5.80
N TYR A 206 16.07 -7.53 6.71
CA TYR A 206 16.42 -8.93 6.42
C TYR A 206 15.21 -9.74 5.93
N ALA A 207 14.04 -9.60 6.61
CA ALA A 207 12.83 -10.31 6.21
C ALA A 207 12.33 -9.85 4.83
N CYS A 208 12.37 -8.54 4.56
CA CYS A 208 12.00 -7.98 3.26
C CYS A 208 12.93 -8.48 2.14
N ALA A 209 14.24 -8.45 2.35
CA ALA A 209 15.22 -8.89 1.35
C ALA A 209 15.12 -10.40 1.10
N THR A 210 14.97 -11.21 2.14
CA THR A 210 14.75 -12.65 2.01
C THR A 210 13.52 -12.95 1.16
N GLN A 211 12.37 -12.32 1.47
CA GLN A 211 11.15 -12.50 0.71
C GLN A 211 11.33 -12.06 -0.75
N TYR A 212 11.98 -10.91 -0.99
CA TYR A 212 12.25 -10.39 -2.32
C TYR A 212 13.09 -11.35 -3.17
N LEU A 213 14.21 -11.86 -2.63
CA LEU A 213 15.10 -12.78 -3.33
C LEU A 213 14.43 -14.14 -3.59
N LEU A 214 13.75 -14.71 -2.59
CA LEU A 214 13.09 -16.01 -2.74
C LEU A 214 11.95 -15.95 -3.75
N ARG A 215 11.21 -14.84 -3.81
CA ARG A 215 10.18 -14.62 -4.83
C ARG A 215 10.77 -14.60 -6.24
N LEU A 216 11.93 -13.96 -6.45
CA LEU A 216 12.63 -13.98 -7.74
C LEU A 216 13.10 -15.39 -8.13
N LEU A 217 13.35 -16.26 -7.15
CA LEU A 217 13.70 -17.67 -7.34
C LEU A 217 12.47 -18.58 -7.46
N ASN A 218 11.25 -18.03 -7.54
CA ASN A 218 9.97 -18.74 -7.56
C ASN A 218 9.72 -19.64 -6.32
N ILE A 219 10.24 -19.22 -5.16
CA ILE A 219 9.99 -19.87 -3.87
C ILE A 219 8.96 -19.07 -3.09
N GLN A 220 7.88 -19.73 -2.67
CA GLN A 220 6.83 -19.08 -1.88
C GLN A 220 7.37 -18.68 -0.51
N CYS A 221 7.34 -17.38 -0.23
CA CYS A 221 7.85 -16.79 1.00
C CYS A 221 6.98 -15.61 1.41
N THR A 222 6.62 -15.53 2.68
CA THR A 222 5.90 -14.38 3.24
C THR A 222 6.64 -13.83 4.46
N ILE A 223 6.43 -12.55 4.75
CA ILE A 223 6.97 -11.89 5.95
C ILE A 223 5.99 -12.09 7.09
N VAL A 224 6.50 -12.47 8.25
CA VAL A 224 5.74 -12.60 9.49
C VAL A 224 6.27 -11.59 10.50
N THR A 225 5.38 -10.86 11.14
CA THR A 225 5.71 -9.92 12.20
C THR A 225 5.12 -10.36 13.53
N GLY A 226 5.82 -10.07 14.62
CA GLY A 226 5.38 -10.46 15.96
C GLY A 226 6.31 -9.94 17.03
N LYS A 227 6.52 -10.74 18.08
CA LYS A 227 7.43 -10.41 19.19
C LYS A 227 8.41 -11.55 19.42
N ALA A 228 9.68 -11.20 19.63
CA ALA A 228 10.71 -12.08 20.15
C ALA A 228 11.31 -11.43 21.41
N ASP A 229 11.32 -12.16 22.52
CA ASP A 229 11.79 -11.67 23.83
C ASP A 229 11.14 -10.36 24.34
N GLY A 230 9.90 -10.10 23.88
CA GLY A 230 9.13 -8.90 24.21
C GLY A 230 9.22 -7.76 23.21
N ASP A 231 10.21 -7.74 22.34
CA ASP A 231 10.43 -6.73 21.33
C ASP A 231 9.76 -7.08 20.00
N ALA A 232 9.39 -6.05 19.23
CA ALA A 232 8.86 -6.23 17.88
C ALA A 232 9.92 -6.91 16.99
N HIS A 233 9.52 -7.92 16.24
CA HIS A 233 10.42 -8.69 15.40
C HIS A 233 9.75 -9.12 14.08
N ALA A 234 10.56 -9.31 13.05
CA ALA A 234 10.13 -9.81 11.74
C ALA A 234 10.99 -11.00 11.32
N TRP A 235 10.36 -11.97 10.66
CA TRP A 235 10.99 -13.15 10.07
C TRP A 235 10.22 -13.64 8.85
N ASN A 236 10.61 -14.75 8.27
CA ASN A 236 9.97 -15.32 7.09
C ASN A 236 9.38 -16.69 7.36
N LEU A 237 8.26 -16.97 6.70
CA LEU A 237 7.73 -18.30 6.51
C LEU A 237 7.97 -18.70 5.05
N VAL A 238 8.66 -19.81 4.83
CA VAL A 238 9.08 -20.29 3.51
C VAL A 238 8.49 -21.66 3.26
N ARG A 239 7.90 -21.87 2.08
CA ARG A 239 7.46 -23.18 1.62
C ARG A 239 8.56 -23.77 0.74
N MET A 240 8.96 -24.98 1.07
CA MET A 240 9.91 -25.78 0.29
C MET A 240 9.25 -27.12 -0.05
N ASP A 241 9.44 -27.60 -1.27
CA ASP A 241 8.99 -28.93 -1.73
C ASP A 241 10.01 -30.02 -1.41
#